data_b63378deaef9b0efada3459a743e874d
#
_entry.id   b63378deaef9b0efada3459a743e874d
#
_cell.length_a   1.000
_cell.length_b   1.000
_cell.length_c   1.000
_cell.angle_alpha   90.00
_cell.angle_beta   90.00
_cell.angle_gamma   90.00
#
_symmetry.space_group_name_H-M   'P 1'
#
loop_
_entity.id
_entity.type
_entity.pdbx_description
1 polymer ?
#
loop_
_entity_poly.entity_id
_entity_poly.type
_entity_poly.pdbx_seq_one_letter_code
_entity_poly.pdbx_strand_id
1 'polypeptide(L)'
;IDSILENSAKIKGKLREKVEGAVDDIRMSKFLATIRTDVPIDLDLDALKLQEPDTARLAEIFTELEFKSLLDKFVKKPQQPQKSVNLQLDLFAENPTEDAVGSEFSSYESLKTTPHDYQLIETEEDARRICENFTSSKILVLDTETTSTNAIDAELVGLSFAIEEGKAFYVAIPNEREKAERIVNIFKPLYESTEILKIGQNIKYDMEVLMNYGVRLAAP
;
A
#
# COMPACT_ATOMS: atom_id res chain seq x y z
N ILE A 1 -32.56 -5.26 26.52
CA ILE A 1 -33.27 -5.09 25.22
C ILE A 1 -34.69 -5.62 25.36
N ASP A 2 -34.90 -6.86 25.81
CA ASP A 2 -36.25 -7.45 25.91
C ASP A 2 -37.18 -6.61 26.76
N SER A 3 -36.73 -6.15 27.95
CA SER A 3 -37.48 -5.25 28.82
C SER A 3 -37.83 -3.89 28.12
N ILE A 4 -36.98 -3.42 27.20
CA ILE A 4 -37.29 -2.20 26.43
C ILE A 4 -38.40 -2.48 25.44
N LEU A 5 -38.35 -3.60 24.73
CA LEU A 5 -39.35 -4.01 23.79
C LEU A 5 -40.71 -4.26 24.42
N GLU A 6 -40.75 -4.97 25.58
CA GLU A 6 -41.96 -5.23 26.35
C GLU A 6 -42.61 -3.95 26.89
N ASN A 7 -41.80 -2.94 27.20
CA ASN A 7 -42.26 -1.67 27.73
C ASN A 7 -42.23 -0.52 26.73
N SER A 8 -42.19 -0.81 25.46
CA SER A 8 -42.14 0.22 24.38
C SER A 8 -43.24 1.28 24.49
N ALA A 9 -44.43 0.87 24.95
CA ALA A 9 -45.54 1.76 25.23
C ALA A 9 -45.25 2.87 26.25
N LYS A 10 -44.26 2.70 27.13
CA LYS A 10 -43.83 3.71 28.11
C LYS A 10 -42.85 4.73 27.52
N ILE A 11 -42.30 4.46 26.34
CA ILE A 11 -41.42 5.36 25.61
C ILE A 11 -42.27 6.42 24.93
N LYS A 12 -41.82 7.68 24.94
CA LYS A 12 -42.57 8.80 24.36
C LYS A 12 -41.96 9.28 23.04
N GLY A 13 -42.81 9.81 22.17
CA GLY A 13 -42.41 10.50 20.93
C GLY A 13 -41.80 9.60 19.88
N LYS A 14 -41.01 10.18 18.97
CA LYS A 14 -40.40 9.49 17.82
C LYS A 14 -39.52 8.31 18.17
N LEU A 15 -39.01 8.26 19.43
CA LEU A 15 -38.20 7.12 19.88
C LEU A 15 -39.03 5.84 20.00
N ARG A 16 -40.29 5.97 20.47
CA ARG A 16 -41.22 4.85 20.52
C ARG A 16 -41.44 4.26 19.12
N GLU A 17 -41.76 5.11 18.16
CA GLU A 17 -42.02 4.70 16.77
C GLU A 17 -40.79 3.96 16.17
N LYS A 18 -39.62 4.46 16.44
CA LYS A 18 -38.37 3.80 16.01
C LYS A 18 -38.14 2.43 16.65
N VAL A 19 -38.41 2.29 17.94
CA VAL A 19 -38.27 1.04 18.68
C VAL A 19 -39.31 0.02 18.22
N GLU A 20 -40.56 0.43 18.08
CA GLU A 20 -41.66 -0.43 17.61
C GLU A 20 -41.49 -0.84 16.14
N GLY A 21 -40.95 0.05 15.29
CA GLY A 21 -40.67 -0.23 13.88
C GLY A 21 -39.42 -1.07 13.59
N ALA A 22 -38.52 -1.22 14.57
CA ALA A 22 -37.23 -1.89 14.38
C ALA A 22 -37.03 -3.10 15.32
N VAL A 23 -38.13 -3.77 15.71
CA VAL A 23 -38.09 -4.88 16.68
C VAL A 23 -37.15 -6.02 16.24
N ASP A 24 -37.22 -6.39 14.96
CA ASP A 24 -36.42 -7.50 14.42
C ASP A 24 -34.93 -7.10 14.33
N ASP A 25 -34.63 -5.87 13.92
CA ASP A 25 -33.26 -5.35 13.89
C ASP A 25 -32.65 -5.27 15.29
N ILE A 26 -33.44 -4.87 16.28
CA ILE A 26 -33.02 -4.81 17.68
C ILE A 26 -32.70 -6.22 18.22
N ARG A 27 -33.54 -7.21 17.88
CA ARG A 27 -33.29 -8.62 18.26
C ARG A 27 -32.08 -9.20 17.57
N MET A 28 -31.92 -8.92 16.26
CA MET A 28 -30.74 -9.32 15.51
C MET A 28 -29.48 -8.69 16.08
N SER A 29 -29.51 -7.39 16.40
CA SER A 29 -28.37 -6.71 17.02
C SER A 29 -28.01 -7.32 18.38
N LYS A 30 -29.00 -7.71 19.20
CA LYS A 30 -28.76 -8.43 20.45
C LYS A 30 -28.08 -9.78 20.20
N PHE A 31 -28.59 -10.54 19.23
CA PHE A 31 -28.03 -11.84 18.86
C PHE A 31 -26.57 -11.71 18.41
N LEU A 32 -26.26 -10.77 17.53
CA LEU A 32 -24.92 -10.54 17.01
C LEU A 32 -23.94 -10.00 18.07
N ALA A 33 -24.43 -9.20 19.01
CA ALA A 33 -23.61 -8.68 20.11
C ALA A 33 -23.40 -9.67 21.26
N THR A 34 -24.15 -10.77 21.29
CA THR A 34 -24.06 -11.76 22.37
C THR A 34 -22.93 -12.74 22.07
N ILE A 35 -21.97 -12.80 22.99
CA ILE A 35 -20.86 -13.75 22.90
C ILE A 35 -21.41 -15.16 23.06
N ARG A 36 -21.09 -16.03 22.13
CA ARG A 36 -21.41 -17.45 22.22
C ARG A 36 -20.40 -18.18 23.10
N THR A 37 -20.88 -18.83 24.13
CA THR A 37 -20.07 -19.62 25.07
C THR A 37 -20.21 -21.13 24.86
N ASP A 38 -21.06 -21.53 23.93
CA ASP A 38 -21.42 -22.92 23.60
C ASP A 38 -20.80 -23.40 22.26
N VAL A 39 -19.80 -22.67 21.78
CA VAL A 39 -19.11 -23.08 20.54
C VAL A 39 -18.36 -24.40 20.82
N PRO A 40 -18.55 -25.44 19.98
CA PRO A 40 -17.86 -26.71 20.17
C PRO A 40 -16.39 -26.56 19.74
N ILE A 41 -15.56 -26.17 20.71
CA ILE A 41 -14.11 -26.04 20.56
C ILE A 41 -13.48 -27.09 21.47
N ASP A 42 -12.62 -27.92 20.92
CA ASP A 42 -11.72 -28.76 21.70
C ASP A 42 -10.51 -27.93 22.11
N LEU A 43 -10.50 -27.45 23.35
CA LEU A 43 -9.45 -26.57 23.87
C LEU A 43 -8.31 -27.39 24.46
N ASP A 44 -7.23 -27.50 23.75
CA ASP A 44 -5.97 -28.06 24.23
C ASP A 44 -5.04 -26.92 24.72
N LEU A 45 -4.97 -26.76 26.03
CA LEU A 45 -4.12 -25.72 26.66
C LEU A 45 -2.62 -25.99 26.47
N ASP A 46 -2.21 -27.22 26.28
CA ASP A 46 -0.81 -27.57 26.03
C ASP A 46 -0.38 -27.18 24.62
N ALA A 47 -1.28 -27.31 23.65
CA ALA A 47 -1.06 -26.83 22.28
C ALA A 47 -0.95 -25.29 22.15
N LEU A 48 -1.48 -24.55 23.14
CA LEU A 48 -1.39 -23.09 23.19
C LEU A 48 -0.06 -22.56 23.77
N LYS A 49 0.80 -23.45 24.29
CA LYS A 49 2.12 -23.03 24.79
C LYS A 49 2.99 -22.56 23.62
N LEU A 50 3.62 -21.39 23.83
CA LEU A 50 4.60 -20.87 22.89
C LEU A 50 5.76 -21.87 22.76
N GLN A 51 5.99 -22.33 21.55
CA GLN A 51 7.11 -23.20 21.23
C GLN A 51 8.29 -22.37 20.72
N GLU A 52 9.50 -22.92 20.85
CA GLU A 52 10.68 -22.32 20.24
C GLU A 52 10.51 -22.30 18.71
N PRO A 53 10.80 -21.17 18.07
CA PRO A 53 10.67 -21.08 16.63
C PRO A 53 11.69 -21.95 15.89
N ASP A 54 11.26 -22.58 14.82
CA ASP A 54 12.17 -23.23 13.87
C ASP A 54 12.98 -22.17 13.11
N THR A 55 14.13 -21.84 13.65
CA THR A 55 14.99 -20.78 13.10
C THR A 55 15.54 -21.12 11.72
N ALA A 56 15.73 -22.42 11.40
CA ALA A 56 16.19 -22.84 10.08
C ALA A 56 15.11 -22.58 9.03
N ARG A 57 13.89 -22.98 9.33
CA ARG A 57 12.75 -22.74 8.43
C ARG A 57 12.40 -21.25 8.29
N LEU A 58 12.51 -20.49 9.38
CA LEU A 58 12.34 -19.05 9.33
C LEU A 58 13.43 -18.37 8.48
N ALA A 59 14.68 -18.83 8.54
CA ALA A 59 15.74 -18.31 7.71
C ALA A 59 15.46 -18.51 6.22
N GLU A 60 15.00 -19.69 5.82
CA GLU A 60 14.60 -19.97 4.44
C GLU A 60 13.50 -19.02 3.98
N ILE A 61 12.39 -18.95 4.74
CA ILE A 61 11.22 -18.14 4.40
C ILE A 61 11.57 -16.64 4.34
N PHE A 62 12.31 -16.13 5.33
CA PHE A 62 12.67 -14.71 5.36
C PHE A 62 13.69 -14.35 4.27
N THR A 63 14.49 -15.29 3.85
CA THR A 63 15.39 -15.11 2.70
C THR A 63 14.60 -15.08 1.39
N GLU A 64 13.68 -16.02 1.18
CA GLU A 64 12.82 -16.08 0.01
C GLU A 64 11.95 -14.81 -0.13
N LEU A 65 11.44 -14.28 1.01
CA LEU A 65 10.60 -13.09 1.05
C LEU A 65 11.39 -11.77 1.20
N GLU A 66 12.72 -11.84 1.21
CA GLU A 66 13.62 -10.69 1.38
C GLU A 66 13.41 -9.88 2.68
N PHE A 67 12.90 -10.49 3.74
CA PHE A 67 12.64 -9.87 5.03
C PHE A 67 13.91 -9.74 5.88
N LYS A 68 14.83 -8.88 5.47
CA LYS A 68 16.16 -8.70 6.09
C LYS A 68 16.09 -8.40 7.60
N SER A 69 15.22 -7.48 7.99
CA SER A 69 15.07 -7.09 9.41
C SER A 69 14.54 -8.24 10.29
N LEU A 70 13.64 -9.08 9.76
CA LEU A 70 13.14 -10.24 10.49
C LEU A 70 14.20 -11.35 10.57
N LEU A 71 14.96 -11.54 9.50
CA LEU A 71 16.08 -12.48 9.50
C LEU A 71 17.10 -12.14 10.60
N ASP A 72 17.50 -10.87 10.71
CA ASP A 72 18.41 -10.40 11.75
C ASP A 72 17.82 -10.57 13.14
N LYS A 73 16.52 -10.28 13.32
CA LYS A 73 15.85 -10.35 14.61
C LYS A 73 15.66 -11.77 15.13
N PHE A 74 15.32 -12.72 14.27
CA PHE A 74 14.91 -14.07 14.67
C PHE A 74 15.97 -15.14 14.42
N VAL A 75 16.89 -14.94 13.49
CA VAL A 75 17.86 -15.95 13.08
C VAL A 75 19.27 -15.64 13.61
N LYS A 76 19.69 -14.37 13.61
CA LYS A 76 21.06 -13.98 13.95
C LYS A 76 21.34 -13.70 15.43
N LYS A 77 20.35 -13.78 16.35
CA LYS A 77 20.62 -13.45 17.77
C LYS A 77 20.21 -14.52 18.78
N PRO A 78 21.17 -15.05 19.54
CA PRO A 78 21.03 -15.22 20.97
C PRO A 78 21.63 -14.00 21.67
N GLN A 79 20.92 -12.94 21.94
CA GLN A 79 21.42 -11.83 22.76
C GLN A 79 20.34 -11.21 23.64
N GLN A 80 20.67 -11.19 24.94
CA GLN A 80 20.28 -10.37 26.09
C GLN A 80 19.01 -9.48 26.00
N PRO A 81 18.25 -9.35 27.11
CA PRO A 81 17.02 -8.58 27.14
C PRO A 81 17.33 -7.09 26.95
N GLN A 82 17.03 -6.56 25.78
CA GLN A 82 17.02 -5.13 25.54
C GLN A 82 15.66 -4.54 25.87
N LYS A 83 15.72 -3.41 26.59
CA LYS A 83 14.61 -2.55 27.01
C LYS A 83 13.62 -2.32 25.86
N SER A 84 12.33 -2.31 26.19
CA SER A 84 11.21 -1.98 25.35
C SER A 84 11.52 -0.80 24.41
N VAL A 85 11.73 -1.10 23.14
CA VAL A 85 11.76 -0.09 22.09
C VAL A 85 10.38 -0.06 21.45
N ASN A 86 9.75 1.10 21.48
CA ASN A 86 8.52 1.38 20.74
C ASN A 86 8.67 0.92 19.30
N LEU A 87 7.83 -0.04 18.90
CA LEU A 87 7.68 -0.47 17.51
C LEU A 87 6.93 0.61 16.72
N GLN A 88 7.58 1.72 16.51
CA GLN A 88 7.28 2.58 15.37
C GLN A 88 8.17 2.08 14.24
N LEU A 89 7.56 1.52 13.22
CA LEU A 89 8.21 1.12 11.96
C LEU A 89 8.81 2.38 11.34
N ASP A 90 10.10 2.60 11.60
CA ASP A 90 10.87 3.61 10.90
C ASP A 90 11.23 3.03 9.53
N LEU A 91 10.33 3.19 8.57
CA LEU A 91 10.54 2.76 7.19
C LEU A 91 11.56 3.63 6.44
N PHE A 92 12.04 4.73 7.10
CA PHE A 92 12.91 5.74 6.52
C PHE A 92 14.11 6.06 7.40
N ALA A 93 14.72 5.06 8.07
CA ALA A 93 15.99 5.28 8.73
C ALA A 93 17.07 5.54 7.69
N GLU A 94 17.45 6.79 7.53
CA GLU A 94 18.64 7.20 6.79
C GLU A 94 19.89 6.56 7.43
N ASN A 95 20.66 5.89 6.57
CA ASN A 95 21.99 5.29 6.79
C ASN A 95 22.08 3.97 7.58
N PRO A 96 22.06 2.82 6.88
CA PRO A 96 22.81 1.67 7.36
C PRO A 96 24.30 1.95 7.15
N THR A 97 25.08 2.00 8.23
CA THR A 97 26.54 1.99 8.16
C THR A 97 26.99 0.73 7.42
N GLU A 98 27.75 0.89 6.35
CA GLU A 98 28.19 -0.15 5.40
C GLU A 98 29.04 -1.29 6.04
N ASP A 99 29.37 -1.24 7.32
CA ASP A 99 30.38 -2.11 7.95
C ASP A 99 29.84 -3.29 8.79
N ALA A 100 28.51 -3.56 8.79
CA ALA A 100 27.94 -4.57 9.69
C ALA A 100 27.29 -5.79 9.01
N VAL A 101 27.33 -5.93 7.69
CA VAL A 101 26.71 -7.07 7.00
C VAL A 101 27.78 -7.99 6.45
N GLY A 102 28.13 -9.01 7.25
CA GLY A 102 29.02 -10.08 6.84
C GLY A 102 28.55 -10.78 5.55
N SER A 103 29.52 -11.13 4.75
CA SER A 103 29.62 -11.56 3.36
C SER A 103 28.77 -12.74 2.86
N GLU A 104 27.68 -13.15 3.50
CA GLU A 104 26.87 -14.29 3.04
C GLU A 104 25.58 -13.93 2.31
N PHE A 105 25.20 -12.65 2.25
CA PHE A 105 24.00 -12.18 1.55
C PHE A 105 24.26 -11.40 0.25
N SER A 106 25.40 -11.66 -0.40
CA SER A 106 25.76 -10.99 -1.66
C SER A 106 25.00 -11.49 -2.90
N SER A 107 23.96 -12.30 -2.72
CA SER A 107 23.17 -12.82 -3.86
C SER A 107 21.98 -11.98 -4.26
N TYR A 108 21.67 -10.91 -3.53
CA TYR A 108 20.59 -10.01 -3.93
C TYR A 108 21.05 -9.06 -5.04
N GLU A 109 20.20 -8.93 -6.04
CA GLU A 109 20.37 -7.92 -7.07
C GLU A 109 20.26 -6.52 -6.46
N SER A 110 21.06 -5.62 -6.98
CA SER A 110 21.07 -4.21 -6.55
C SER A 110 21.15 -3.31 -7.78
N LEU A 111 20.90 -2.03 -7.61
CA LEU A 111 21.10 -1.04 -8.67
C LEU A 111 22.49 -1.11 -9.30
N LYS A 112 23.52 -1.54 -8.56
CA LYS A 112 24.90 -1.67 -9.05
C LYS A 112 25.14 -2.96 -9.83
N THR A 113 24.34 -4.00 -9.59
CA THR A 113 24.54 -5.34 -10.15
C THR A 113 23.53 -5.70 -11.23
N THR A 114 22.36 -5.06 -11.23
CA THR A 114 21.28 -5.33 -12.19
C THR A 114 21.39 -4.40 -13.40
N PRO A 115 21.51 -4.92 -14.61
CA PRO A 115 21.47 -4.09 -15.81
C PRO A 115 20.20 -3.25 -15.89
N HIS A 116 20.34 -1.95 -16.07
CA HIS A 116 19.20 -1.04 -16.17
C HIS A 116 19.48 0.13 -17.10
N ASP A 117 18.40 0.71 -17.65
CA ASP A 117 18.41 1.93 -18.46
C ASP A 117 17.34 2.89 -17.89
N TYR A 118 17.79 3.86 -17.08
CA TYR A 118 16.91 4.85 -16.45
C TYR A 118 17.15 6.21 -17.11
N GLN A 119 16.09 6.81 -17.63
CA GLN A 119 16.17 8.05 -18.39
C GLN A 119 15.43 9.17 -17.67
N LEU A 120 16.10 10.31 -17.48
CA LEU A 120 15.52 11.55 -17.01
C LEU A 120 14.98 12.35 -18.20
N ILE A 121 13.72 12.76 -18.11
CA ILE A 121 13.00 13.54 -19.13
C ILE A 121 12.69 14.90 -18.54
N GLU A 122 13.29 15.94 -19.13
CA GLU A 122 13.17 17.33 -18.65
C GLU A 122 12.48 18.25 -19.65
N THR A 123 12.27 17.79 -20.89
CA THR A 123 11.68 18.62 -21.95
C THR A 123 10.32 18.10 -22.40
N GLU A 124 9.43 19.00 -22.81
CA GLU A 124 8.15 18.62 -23.39
C GLU A 124 8.32 17.79 -24.70
N GLU A 125 9.38 18.03 -25.45
CA GLU A 125 9.67 17.30 -26.69
C GLU A 125 10.01 15.84 -26.40
N ASP A 126 10.88 15.59 -25.42
CA ASP A 126 11.22 14.24 -25.00
C ASP A 126 10.02 13.53 -24.37
N ALA A 127 9.20 14.24 -23.57
CA ALA A 127 7.96 13.72 -23.02
C ALA A 127 6.99 13.26 -24.12
N ARG A 128 6.82 14.03 -25.19
CA ARG A 128 6.00 13.62 -26.35
C ARG A 128 6.56 12.39 -27.04
N ARG A 129 7.86 12.34 -27.26
CA ARG A 129 8.52 11.19 -27.88
C ARG A 129 8.32 9.90 -27.11
N ILE A 130 8.48 9.92 -25.76
CA ILE A 130 8.25 8.72 -24.97
C ILE A 130 6.77 8.37 -24.88
N CYS A 131 5.87 9.36 -24.82
CA CYS A 131 4.44 9.11 -24.86
C CYS A 131 4.03 8.37 -26.15
N GLU A 132 4.51 8.81 -27.30
CA GLU A 132 4.26 8.16 -28.59
C GLU A 132 4.75 6.71 -28.59
N ASN A 133 5.95 6.46 -28.05
CA ASN A 133 6.51 5.11 -27.95
C ASN A 133 5.66 4.19 -27.05
N PHE A 134 4.99 4.73 -26.04
CA PHE A 134 4.20 3.95 -25.10
C PHE A 134 2.78 3.66 -25.60
N THR A 135 2.28 4.36 -26.61
CA THR A 135 0.89 4.17 -27.12
C THR A 135 0.61 2.77 -27.64
N SER A 136 1.64 2.05 -28.10
CA SER A 136 1.52 0.67 -28.59
C SER A 136 1.69 -0.39 -27.48
N SER A 137 2.02 0.03 -26.27
CA SER A 137 2.24 -0.89 -25.17
C SER A 137 0.92 -1.41 -24.61
N LYS A 138 0.92 -2.66 -24.15
CA LYS A 138 -0.25 -3.27 -23.50
C LYS A 138 -0.28 -2.99 -21.99
N ILE A 139 0.87 -2.69 -21.42
CA ILE A 139 1.07 -2.47 -19.99
C ILE A 139 1.85 -1.17 -19.82
N LEU A 140 1.42 -0.37 -18.85
CA LEU A 140 2.11 0.83 -18.38
C LEU A 140 2.20 0.75 -16.87
N VAL A 141 3.40 0.60 -16.35
CA VAL A 141 3.68 0.79 -14.92
C VAL A 141 3.87 2.28 -14.69
N LEU A 142 3.21 2.81 -13.68
CA LEU A 142 3.26 4.24 -13.35
C LEU A 142 3.34 4.47 -11.84
N ASP A 143 3.97 5.57 -11.49
CA ASP A 143 4.00 6.10 -10.13
C ASP A 143 4.11 7.62 -10.17
N THR A 144 3.67 8.31 -9.10
CA THR A 144 3.72 9.77 -9.00
C THR A 144 4.56 10.20 -7.80
N GLU A 145 5.49 11.12 -8.02
CA GLU A 145 6.21 11.81 -6.96
C GLU A 145 5.53 13.14 -6.65
N THR A 146 5.32 13.41 -5.38
CA THR A 146 4.47 14.51 -4.94
C THR A 146 5.01 15.24 -3.71
N THR A 147 4.48 16.43 -3.44
CA THR A 147 4.85 17.26 -2.29
C THR A 147 4.20 16.83 -0.98
N SER A 148 3.18 15.97 -0.99
CA SER A 148 2.39 15.60 0.18
C SER A 148 1.85 14.17 0.05
N THR A 149 1.64 13.51 1.17
CA THR A 149 0.92 12.22 1.23
C THR A 149 -0.61 12.37 1.21
N ASN A 150 -1.12 13.60 1.31
CA ASN A 150 -2.54 13.91 1.09
C ASN A 150 -2.76 14.24 -0.38
N ALA A 151 -3.35 13.33 -1.13
CA ALA A 151 -3.55 13.46 -2.57
C ALA A 151 -4.36 14.70 -2.99
N ILE A 152 -5.24 15.21 -2.12
CA ILE A 152 -6.09 16.38 -2.41
C ILE A 152 -5.25 17.65 -2.55
N ASP A 153 -4.25 17.82 -1.67
CA ASP A 153 -3.40 19.01 -1.60
C ASP A 153 -2.02 18.80 -2.23
N ALA A 154 -1.76 17.59 -2.75
CA ALA A 154 -0.48 17.23 -3.33
C ALA A 154 -0.27 17.89 -4.69
N GLU A 155 0.93 18.42 -4.90
CA GLU A 155 1.41 18.84 -6.21
C GLU A 155 2.41 17.83 -6.75
N LEU A 156 2.38 17.61 -8.07
CA LEU A 156 3.32 16.71 -8.74
C LEU A 156 4.72 17.30 -8.76
N VAL A 157 5.70 16.45 -8.50
CA VAL A 157 7.15 16.72 -8.62
C VAL A 157 7.73 15.88 -9.76
N GLY A 158 7.19 14.70 -9.99
CA GLY A 158 7.64 13.82 -11.05
C GLY A 158 6.61 12.75 -11.42
N LEU A 159 6.81 12.15 -12.57
CA LEU A 159 6.07 10.98 -13.06
C LEU A 159 7.06 9.90 -13.44
N SER A 160 6.87 8.71 -12.92
CA SER A 160 7.69 7.54 -13.25
C SER A 160 6.91 6.61 -14.17
N PHE A 161 7.57 6.08 -15.21
CA PHE A 161 6.98 5.14 -16.15
C PHE A 161 7.92 3.99 -16.46
N ALA A 162 7.33 2.80 -16.65
CA ALA A 162 8.02 1.66 -17.25
C ALA A 162 7.03 0.84 -18.11
N ILE A 163 7.54 0.25 -19.18
CA ILE A 163 6.78 -0.65 -20.07
C ILE A 163 7.50 -2.00 -20.24
N GLU A 164 8.73 -2.10 -19.77
CA GLU A 164 9.53 -3.32 -19.78
C GLU A 164 10.48 -3.32 -18.56
N GLU A 165 10.91 -4.50 -18.19
CA GLU A 165 11.84 -4.70 -17.06
C GLU A 165 13.21 -4.07 -17.35
N GLY A 166 13.81 -3.47 -16.33
CA GLY A 166 15.13 -2.83 -16.41
C GLY A 166 15.14 -1.47 -17.10
N LYS A 167 14.02 -0.99 -17.65
CA LYS A 167 13.93 0.35 -18.26
C LYS A 167 12.85 1.19 -17.60
N ALA A 168 13.23 2.37 -17.16
CA ALA A 168 12.31 3.32 -16.56
C ALA A 168 12.61 4.75 -17.01
N PHE A 169 11.57 5.58 -16.97
CA PHE A 169 11.60 6.97 -17.38
C PHE A 169 11.05 7.82 -16.23
N TYR A 170 11.80 8.81 -15.84
CA TYR A 170 11.37 9.80 -14.88
C TYR A 170 11.16 11.14 -15.55
N VAL A 171 9.96 11.64 -15.53
CA VAL A 171 9.57 12.93 -16.10
C VAL A 171 9.54 13.96 -14.98
N ALA A 172 10.47 14.91 -15.01
CA ALA A 172 10.50 16.00 -14.04
C ALA A 172 9.33 16.95 -14.27
N ILE A 173 8.58 17.25 -13.23
CA ILE A 173 7.44 18.17 -13.27
C ILE A 173 7.85 19.50 -12.63
N PRO A 174 7.75 20.62 -13.35
CA PRO A 174 8.07 21.93 -12.80
C PRO A 174 7.02 22.41 -11.79
N ASN A 175 7.43 23.24 -10.84
CA ASN A 175 6.55 23.77 -9.79
C ASN A 175 5.45 24.69 -10.33
N GLU A 176 5.65 25.28 -11.54
CA GLU A 176 4.65 26.16 -12.13
C GLU A 176 3.46 25.35 -12.65
N ARG A 177 2.31 25.53 -12.06
CA ARG A 177 1.09 24.78 -12.32
C ARG A 177 0.75 24.63 -13.80
N GLU A 178 0.81 25.73 -14.57
CA GLU A 178 0.48 25.70 -16.00
C GLU A 178 1.46 24.83 -16.81
N LYS A 179 2.75 24.83 -16.45
CA LYS A 179 3.73 23.97 -17.08
C LYS A 179 3.54 22.52 -16.71
N ALA A 180 3.27 22.26 -15.43
CA ALA A 180 2.97 20.93 -14.93
C ALA A 180 1.75 20.33 -15.66
N GLU A 181 0.66 21.07 -15.77
CA GLU A 181 -0.53 20.64 -16.50
C GLU A 181 -0.25 20.33 -17.99
N ARG A 182 0.57 21.12 -18.65
CA ARG A 182 0.96 20.83 -20.04
C ARG A 182 1.69 19.50 -20.16
N ILE A 183 2.66 19.24 -19.28
CA ILE A 183 3.42 17.98 -19.30
C ILE A 183 2.52 16.79 -18.97
N VAL A 184 1.70 16.88 -17.91
CA VAL A 184 0.75 15.82 -17.55
C VAL A 184 -0.21 15.52 -18.69
N ASN A 185 -0.70 16.55 -19.38
CA ASN A 185 -1.61 16.38 -20.52
C ASN A 185 -0.95 15.71 -21.75
N ILE A 186 0.36 15.73 -21.90
CA ILE A 186 1.06 14.95 -22.92
C ILE A 186 0.77 13.46 -22.73
N PHE A 187 0.73 12.98 -21.49
CA PHE A 187 0.52 11.57 -21.17
C PHE A 187 -0.97 11.18 -21.01
N LYS A 188 -1.88 12.15 -21.10
CA LYS A 188 -3.31 11.90 -20.97
C LYS A 188 -3.83 10.77 -21.88
N PRO A 189 -3.41 10.63 -23.15
CA PRO A 189 -3.82 9.52 -23.99
C PRO A 189 -3.48 8.13 -23.43
N LEU A 190 -2.34 8.02 -22.72
CA LEU A 190 -1.92 6.77 -22.08
C LEU A 190 -2.77 6.47 -20.84
N TYR A 191 -2.98 7.48 -20.01
CA TYR A 191 -3.75 7.35 -18.78
C TYR A 191 -5.22 6.99 -19.03
N GLU A 192 -5.84 7.63 -20.04
CA GLU A 192 -7.26 7.46 -20.36
C GLU A 192 -7.53 6.34 -21.38
N SER A 193 -6.51 5.66 -21.88
CA SER A 193 -6.69 4.50 -22.76
C SER A 193 -7.35 3.34 -22.01
N THR A 194 -8.35 2.72 -22.60
CA THR A 194 -8.95 1.47 -22.13
C THR A 194 -8.25 0.22 -22.66
N GLU A 195 -7.22 0.38 -23.52
CA GLU A 195 -6.48 -0.73 -24.13
C GLU A 195 -5.17 -1.02 -23.39
N ILE A 196 -4.67 -0.05 -22.62
CA ILE A 196 -3.43 -0.16 -21.87
C ILE A 196 -3.76 -0.49 -20.41
N LEU A 197 -3.26 -1.62 -19.90
CA LEU A 197 -3.33 -1.97 -18.50
C LEU A 197 -2.38 -1.09 -17.67
N LYS A 198 -2.90 -0.31 -16.72
CA LYS A 198 -2.09 0.49 -15.79
C LYS A 198 -1.81 -0.31 -14.54
N ILE A 199 -0.55 -0.31 -14.13
CA ILE A 199 -0.07 -0.95 -12.91
C ILE A 199 0.62 0.11 -12.05
N GLY A 200 0.29 0.18 -10.77
CA GLY A 200 0.92 1.06 -9.80
C GLY A 200 0.77 0.50 -8.39
N GLN A 201 1.69 0.83 -7.51
CA GLN A 201 1.60 0.49 -6.10
C GLN A 201 0.71 1.52 -5.41
N ASN A 202 -0.36 1.09 -4.72
CA ASN A 202 -1.37 2.00 -4.13
C ASN A 202 -1.96 3.01 -5.14
N ILE A 203 -2.19 2.58 -6.36
CA ILE A 203 -2.60 3.38 -7.53
C ILE A 203 -3.78 4.34 -7.29
N LYS A 204 -4.55 4.13 -6.23
CA LYS A 204 -5.64 5.07 -5.86
C LYS A 204 -5.13 6.46 -5.52
N TYR A 205 -3.97 6.54 -4.88
CA TYR A 205 -3.32 7.81 -4.58
C TYR A 205 -2.95 8.53 -5.88
N ASP A 206 -2.30 7.84 -6.82
CA ASP A 206 -1.92 8.40 -8.12
C ASP A 206 -3.13 8.87 -8.93
N MET A 207 -4.23 8.08 -8.88
CA MET A 207 -5.49 8.47 -9.50
C MET A 207 -6.02 9.79 -8.95
N GLU A 208 -6.03 9.95 -7.63
CA GLU A 208 -6.52 11.17 -6.97
C GLU A 208 -5.62 12.37 -7.30
N VAL A 209 -4.30 12.21 -7.28
CA VAL A 209 -3.34 13.25 -7.66
C VAL A 209 -3.53 13.66 -9.12
N LEU A 210 -3.61 12.72 -10.05
CA LEU A 210 -3.81 12.99 -11.47
C LEU A 210 -5.16 13.66 -11.77
N MET A 211 -6.19 13.37 -10.99
CA MET A 211 -7.48 14.07 -11.11
C MET A 211 -7.37 15.56 -10.83
N ASN A 212 -6.46 16.00 -9.96
CA ASN A 212 -6.19 17.43 -9.72
C ASN A 212 -5.63 18.12 -10.98
N TYR A 213 -5.08 17.35 -11.94
CA TYR A 213 -4.56 17.81 -13.23
C TYR A 213 -5.52 17.53 -14.39
N GLY A 214 -6.78 17.16 -14.09
CA GLY A 214 -7.81 16.91 -15.11
C GLY A 214 -7.61 15.62 -15.90
N VAL A 215 -6.90 14.64 -15.35
CA VAL A 215 -6.63 13.34 -15.95
C VAL A 215 -7.32 12.24 -15.15
N ARG A 216 -7.95 11.29 -15.84
CA ARG A 216 -8.58 10.12 -15.22
C ARG A 216 -7.94 8.84 -15.74
N LEU A 217 -7.49 7.99 -14.83
CA LEU A 217 -7.02 6.66 -15.23
C LEU A 217 -8.23 5.82 -15.66
N ALA A 218 -8.16 5.33 -16.89
CA ALA A 218 -9.10 4.33 -17.38
C ALA A 218 -8.55 2.91 -17.17
N ALA A 219 -9.41 1.94 -16.94
CA ALA A 219 -9.08 0.52 -16.91
C ALA A 219 -9.52 -0.14 -18.22
N PRO A 220 -8.81 -1.23 -18.67
CA PRO A 220 -9.26 -2.09 -19.73
C PRO A 220 -10.59 -2.76 -19.42
#